data_65e67ca7d68cbfb239c2aa9abea8bab9
#
_entry.id   65e67ca7d68cbfb239c2aa9abea8bab9
#
_cell.length_a   1.000
_cell.length_b   1.000
_cell.length_c   1.000
_cell.angle_alpha   90.00
_cell.angle_beta   90.00
_cell.angle_gamma   90.00
#
_symmetry.space_group_name_H-M   'P 1'
#
loop_
_entity.id
_entity.type
_entity.pdbx_description
1 polymer ?
#
loop_
_entity_poly.entity_id
_entity_poly.type
_entity_poly.pdbx_seq_one_letter_code
_entity_poly.pdbx_strand_id
1 'polypeptide(L)'
;MAKRKSKPIVAVVGRPNVGKSTLFNALAGENISIVKDTPGITRDRIYADIHWLDMTFTLIDTGGIEPDSKDVILSQMREQAEIAMETADVIIFLVDVKQGLVDADSKVADMLRRSHKPVVLVVNKVDSFQKYMADVYEFYNLGIGDPHPISAVNRLGIGDMLEAVTEYFDKEQAEEEEDDRTRVAIVGKPNVGKSSLINKLLGENRLIVSDIAGTTRDAVDTEITYNGKEYVFIDTAGLRRKNKIKEELERYMIVRTVSAVERAEVVVLMIDAEEGVTEQDAKIAGIAHERGKATIIVVNKWDAIEKDDKTIYKFTEKVRNTLSFMPYAELLFVSAKTGQRLPQLFETIDIVSENHAMRVATGVLNEIMAEAVAMQQPPSDKGKRLRLYYITQVAVKPPTFVIFVNDKELMHFSYTRYIENQIRETFGFKGTPLRFIIRERKEKDQ
;
A
#
# COMPACT_ATOMS: atom_id res chain seq x y z
N MET A 1 9.16 -17.86 -13.10
CA MET A 1 9.45 -17.08 -11.86
C MET A 1 8.16 -16.41 -11.45
N ALA A 2 7.66 -16.64 -10.27
CA ALA A 2 6.36 -16.13 -9.84
C ALA A 2 6.34 -14.60 -9.87
N LYS A 3 5.43 -14.01 -10.65
CA LYS A 3 5.06 -12.58 -10.58
C LYS A 3 4.54 -12.34 -9.16
N ARG A 4 5.00 -11.29 -8.49
CA ARG A 4 4.56 -10.94 -7.15
C ARG A 4 3.11 -10.45 -7.25
N LYS A 5 2.15 -11.28 -6.85
CA LYS A 5 0.73 -10.93 -6.73
C LYS A 5 0.55 -9.78 -5.73
N SER A 6 -0.48 -8.96 -5.88
CA SER A 6 -0.85 -7.98 -4.88
C SER A 6 -1.10 -8.72 -3.55
N LYS A 7 -0.65 -8.12 -2.44
CA LYS A 7 -0.91 -8.71 -1.13
C LYS A 7 -2.39 -8.64 -0.84
N PRO A 8 -3.03 -9.72 -0.34
CA PRO A 8 -4.40 -9.67 0.14
C PRO A 8 -4.56 -8.61 1.24
N ILE A 9 -5.70 -7.96 1.26
CA ILE A 9 -6.05 -6.94 2.25
C ILE A 9 -7.10 -7.52 3.19
N VAL A 10 -6.81 -7.49 4.50
CA VAL A 10 -7.70 -7.94 5.56
C VAL A 10 -8.10 -6.74 6.41
N ALA A 11 -9.41 -6.45 6.52
CA ALA A 11 -9.91 -5.36 7.35
C ALA A 11 -10.56 -5.89 8.63
N VAL A 12 -10.31 -5.21 9.76
CA VAL A 12 -10.95 -5.53 11.04
C VAL A 12 -12.11 -4.58 11.29
N VAL A 13 -13.31 -5.13 11.44
CA VAL A 13 -14.57 -4.42 11.71
C VAL A 13 -15.13 -4.87 13.05
N GLY A 14 -15.77 -3.99 13.79
CA GLY A 14 -16.41 -4.32 15.06
C GLY A 14 -16.68 -3.08 15.90
N ARG A 15 -17.48 -3.24 16.96
CA ARG A 15 -17.81 -2.16 17.89
C ARG A 15 -16.57 -1.53 18.55
N PRO A 16 -16.68 -0.32 19.08
CA PRO A 16 -15.67 0.22 20.00
C PRO A 16 -15.45 -0.77 21.17
N ASN A 17 -14.21 -0.83 21.66
CA ASN A 17 -13.80 -1.61 22.83
C ASN A 17 -13.95 -3.15 22.74
N VAL A 18 -14.24 -3.73 21.57
CA VAL A 18 -14.19 -5.20 21.36
C VAL A 18 -12.77 -5.73 21.25
N GLY A 19 -11.76 -4.83 21.14
CA GLY A 19 -10.34 -5.19 21.10
C GLY A 19 -9.69 -5.20 19.72
N LYS A 20 -10.22 -4.41 18.75
CA LYS A 20 -9.65 -4.29 17.39
C LYS A 20 -8.18 -3.89 17.42
N SER A 21 -7.86 -2.79 18.07
CA SER A 21 -6.47 -2.30 18.16
C SER A 21 -5.58 -3.24 18.98
N THR A 22 -6.15 -3.97 19.95
CA THR A 22 -5.42 -5.00 20.70
C THR A 22 -5.06 -6.17 19.78
N LEU A 23 -6.01 -6.65 18.97
CA LEU A 23 -5.77 -7.70 17.98
C LEU A 23 -4.75 -7.21 16.92
N PHE A 24 -4.93 -6.01 16.41
CA PHE A 24 -4.00 -5.40 15.45
C PHE A 24 -2.57 -5.37 16.01
N ASN A 25 -2.38 -4.88 17.24
CA ASN A 25 -1.07 -4.82 17.88
C ASN A 25 -0.50 -6.21 18.19
N ALA A 26 -1.34 -7.18 18.57
CA ALA A 26 -0.91 -8.56 18.81
C ALA A 26 -0.36 -9.21 17.54
N LEU A 27 -1.00 -8.95 16.38
CA LEU A 27 -0.57 -9.46 15.07
C LEU A 27 0.62 -8.69 14.50
N ALA A 28 0.63 -7.36 14.61
CA ALA A 28 1.69 -6.51 14.11
C ALA A 28 2.99 -6.61 14.96
N GLY A 29 2.88 -6.88 16.26
CA GLY A 29 3.99 -6.87 17.21
C GLY A 29 5.06 -7.94 17.00
N GLU A 30 4.74 -9.05 16.34
CA GLU A 30 5.67 -10.13 16.04
C GLU A 30 6.46 -9.94 14.74
N ASN A 31 5.99 -9.05 13.85
CA ASN A 31 6.46 -8.94 12.46
C ASN A 31 6.93 -7.53 12.07
N ILE A 32 7.17 -6.66 13.05
CA ILE A 32 7.71 -5.34 12.75
C ILE A 32 9.18 -5.50 12.35
N SER A 33 9.44 -5.68 11.06
CA SER A 33 10.73 -5.26 10.52
C SER A 33 10.86 -3.77 10.85
N ILE A 34 11.91 -3.42 11.57
CA ILE A 34 12.24 -2.06 11.99
C ILE A 34 12.25 -1.17 10.75
N VAL A 35 11.12 -0.54 10.46
CA VAL A 35 11.06 0.55 9.50
C VAL A 35 11.72 1.73 10.20
N LYS A 36 12.92 2.10 9.73
CA LYS A 36 13.63 3.30 10.19
C LYS A 36 12.68 4.48 10.09
N ASP A 37 12.77 5.42 11.06
CA ASP A 37 12.02 6.67 11.08
C ASP A 37 12.14 7.40 9.73
N THR A 38 11.18 7.18 8.86
CA THR A 38 11.07 7.90 7.59
C THR A 38 10.22 9.13 7.84
N PRO A 39 10.71 10.34 7.52
CA PRO A 39 9.92 11.56 7.69
C PRO A 39 8.59 11.46 6.93
N GLY A 40 7.48 11.78 7.59
CA GLY A 40 6.14 11.75 7.01
C GLY A 40 5.28 10.54 7.41
N ILE A 41 5.83 9.55 8.14
CA ILE A 41 5.08 8.38 8.60
C ILE A 41 4.64 8.61 10.05
N THR A 42 3.33 8.61 10.27
CA THR A 42 2.74 8.80 11.61
C THR A 42 2.89 7.54 12.47
N ARG A 43 3.07 7.74 13.80
CA ARG A 43 3.10 6.67 14.81
C ARG A 43 1.78 5.91 14.95
N ASP A 44 0.67 6.46 14.48
CA ASP A 44 -0.66 5.81 14.48
C ASP A 44 -0.76 4.88 13.28
N ARG A 45 -0.44 3.60 13.50
CA ARG A 45 -0.48 2.58 12.44
C ARG A 45 -1.92 2.15 12.21
N ILE A 46 -2.44 2.54 11.05
CA ILE A 46 -3.77 2.11 10.56
C ILE A 46 -3.66 0.78 9.79
N TYR A 47 -2.47 0.42 9.34
CA TYR A 47 -2.20 -0.80 8.57
C TYR A 47 -0.86 -1.44 8.95
N ALA A 48 -0.75 -2.75 8.78
CA ALA A 48 0.49 -3.51 9.00
C ALA A 48 0.57 -4.71 8.05
N ASP A 49 1.79 -5.09 7.65
CA ASP A 49 2.03 -6.35 6.97
C ASP A 49 2.13 -7.46 8.00
N ILE A 50 1.31 -8.49 7.82
CA ILE A 50 1.29 -9.68 8.65
C ILE A 50 1.89 -10.84 7.86
N HIS A 51 2.82 -11.54 8.47
CA HIS A 51 3.40 -12.78 7.94
C HIS A 51 2.85 -13.95 8.74
N TRP A 52 2.19 -14.87 8.05
CA TRP A 52 1.66 -16.09 8.64
C TRP A 52 2.04 -17.27 7.75
N LEU A 53 2.83 -18.21 8.28
CA LEU A 53 3.42 -19.30 7.49
C LEU A 53 4.12 -18.72 6.24
N ASP A 54 3.77 -19.21 5.06
CA ASP A 54 4.34 -18.75 3.78
C ASP A 54 3.56 -17.59 3.13
N MET A 55 2.53 -17.08 3.81
CA MET A 55 1.65 -16.03 3.30
C MET A 55 1.95 -14.67 3.92
N THR A 56 1.73 -13.62 3.15
CA THR A 56 1.84 -12.24 3.61
C THR A 56 0.63 -11.46 3.16
N PHE A 57 -0.03 -10.75 4.07
CA PHE A 57 -1.18 -9.90 3.79
C PHE A 57 -1.08 -8.57 4.52
N THR A 58 -1.85 -7.58 4.07
CA THR A 58 -1.96 -6.27 4.73
C THR A 58 -3.18 -6.26 5.63
N LEU A 59 -2.97 -6.12 6.94
CA LEU A 59 -4.03 -5.92 7.92
C LEU A 59 -4.34 -4.43 8.06
N ILE A 60 -5.63 -4.07 8.06
CA ILE A 60 -6.11 -2.69 8.23
C ILE A 60 -7.01 -2.62 9.46
N ASP A 61 -6.70 -1.70 10.40
CA ASP A 61 -7.60 -1.35 11.50
C ASP A 61 -8.55 -0.24 11.04
N THR A 62 -9.82 -0.59 10.80
CA THR A 62 -10.85 0.40 10.44
C THR A 62 -11.39 1.18 11.64
N GLY A 63 -11.02 0.79 12.87
CA GLY A 63 -11.44 1.42 14.12
C GLY A 63 -10.46 2.49 14.61
N GLY A 64 -10.94 3.46 15.40
CA GLY A 64 -10.04 4.38 16.06
C GLY A 64 -10.61 5.75 16.47
N ILE A 65 -11.92 5.92 16.43
CA ILE A 65 -12.61 7.07 17.04
C ILE A 65 -13.54 6.53 18.11
N GLU A 66 -13.33 6.94 19.36
CA GLU A 66 -14.26 6.62 20.43
C GLU A 66 -15.46 7.59 20.36
N PRO A 67 -16.69 7.10 20.24
CA PRO A 67 -17.87 7.95 20.15
C PRO A 67 -18.41 8.34 21.52
N ASP A 68 -18.87 9.57 21.64
CA ASP A 68 -19.48 10.10 22.87
C ASP A 68 -20.96 9.71 23.06
N SER A 69 -21.61 9.07 22.07
CA SER A 69 -23.03 8.68 22.14
C SER A 69 -23.37 7.37 21.42
N LYS A 70 -24.47 6.68 21.85
CA LYS A 70 -24.91 5.38 21.29
C LYS A 70 -25.35 5.45 19.82
N ASP A 71 -25.93 6.54 19.37
CA ASP A 71 -26.35 6.72 17.97
C ASP A 71 -25.15 6.87 17.03
N VAL A 72 -24.06 7.43 17.53
CA VAL A 72 -22.80 7.57 16.81
C VAL A 72 -22.09 6.21 16.66
N ILE A 73 -22.23 5.29 17.60
CA ILE A 73 -21.62 3.95 17.54
C ILE A 73 -22.09 3.17 16.31
N LEU A 74 -23.40 3.11 16.07
CA LEU A 74 -23.94 2.36 14.94
C LEU A 74 -23.56 3.01 13.59
N SER A 75 -23.54 4.34 13.53
CA SER A 75 -23.11 5.08 12.34
C SER A 75 -21.66 4.78 11.99
N GLN A 76 -20.78 4.80 12.98
CA GLN A 76 -19.35 4.48 12.81
C GLN A 76 -19.09 3.03 12.42
N MET A 77 -19.83 2.09 13.02
CA MET A 77 -19.71 0.67 12.64
C MET A 77 -20.17 0.44 11.20
N ARG A 78 -21.22 1.12 10.76
CA ARG A 78 -21.66 1.06 9.35
C ARG A 78 -20.57 1.57 8.42
N GLU A 79 -20.02 2.72 8.74
CA GLU A 79 -18.94 3.32 7.96
C GLU A 79 -17.69 2.42 7.89
N GLN A 80 -17.29 1.82 9.02
CA GLN A 80 -16.21 0.82 9.06
C GLN A 80 -16.52 -0.39 8.19
N ALA A 81 -17.77 -0.89 8.22
CA ALA A 81 -18.19 -2.01 7.40
C ALA A 81 -18.20 -1.65 5.90
N GLU A 82 -18.68 -0.45 5.54
CA GLU A 82 -18.66 0.05 4.17
C GLU A 82 -17.23 0.17 3.63
N ILE A 83 -16.30 0.74 4.41
CA ILE A 83 -14.89 0.81 4.08
C ILE A 83 -14.30 -0.59 3.85
N ALA A 84 -14.56 -1.51 4.79
CA ALA A 84 -14.04 -2.88 4.70
C ALA A 84 -14.60 -3.61 3.46
N MET A 85 -15.89 -3.48 3.18
CA MET A 85 -16.53 -4.06 2.00
C MET A 85 -15.96 -3.51 0.69
N GLU A 86 -15.58 -2.22 0.65
CA GLU A 86 -14.99 -1.60 -0.53
C GLU A 86 -13.51 -1.97 -0.73
N THR A 87 -12.75 -2.15 0.35
CA THR A 87 -11.28 -2.16 0.28
C THR A 87 -10.63 -3.50 0.59
N ALA A 88 -11.29 -4.39 1.33
CA ALA A 88 -10.70 -5.64 1.78
C ALA A 88 -11.08 -6.84 0.91
N ASP A 89 -10.16 -7.81 0.83
CA ASP A 89 -10.41 -9.12 0.23
C ASP A 89 -11.09 -10.06 1.25
N VAL A 90 -10.71 -9.94 2.54
CA VAL A 90 -11.32 -10.67 3.66
C VAL A 90 -11.61 -9.71 4.81
N ILE A 91 -12.75 -9.89 5.47
CA ILE A 91 -13.17 -9.07 6.62
C ILE A 91 -13.14 -9.92 7.89
N ILE A 92 -12.41 -9.45 8.91
CA ILE A 92 -12.51 -9.96 10.27
C ILE A 92 -13.61 -9.18 10.99
N PHE A 93 -14.71 -9.83 11.32
CA PHE A 93 -15.76 -9.24 12.13
C PHE A 93 -15.55 -9.61 13.60
N LEU A 94 -15.09 -8.65 14.40
CA LEU A 94 -14.70 -8.84 15.79
C LEU A 94 -15.81 -8.46 16.75
N VAL A 95 -16.22 -9.40 17.62
CA VAL A 95 -17.23 -9.24 18.67
C VAL A 95 -16.66 -9.60 20.06
N ASP A 96 -17.36 -9.26 21.13
CA ASP A 96 -16.89 -9.40 22.52
C ASP A 96 -17.76 -10.40 23.29
N VAL A 97 -17.19 -11.54 23.71
CA VAL A 97 -17.92 -12.58 24.45
C VAL A 97 -18.46 -12.08 25.79
N LYS A 98 -17.76 -11.14 26.45
CA LYS A 98 -18.15 -10.64 27.78
C LYS A 98 -19.38 -9.72 27.74
N GLN A 99 -19.63 -9.08 26.60
CA GLN A 99 -20.80 -8.23 26.39
C GLN A 99 -21.97 -8.99 25.75
N GLY A 100 -21.72 -10.20 25.21
CA GLY A 100 -22.68 -10.97 24.48
C GLY A 100 -23.10 -10.33 23.16
N LEU A 101 -24.11 -10.91 22.52
CA LEU A 101 -24.68 -10.44 21.28
C LEU A 101 -25.53 -9.20 21.47
N VAL A 102 -25.28 -8.14 20.71
CA VAL A 102 -26.08 -6.89 20.76
C VAL A 102 -26.63 -6.53 19.38
N ASP A 103 -27.72 -5.73 19.37
CA ASP A 103 -28.39 -5.29 18.13
C ASP A 103 -27.45 -4.64 17.10
N ALA A 104 -26.43 -3.93 17.57
CA ALA A 104 -25.44 -3.28 16.69
C ALA A 104 -24.62 -4.31 15.92
N ASP A 105 -24.23 -5.42 16.56
CA ASP A 105 -23.52 -6.53 15.90
C ASP A 105 -24.40 -7.19 14.85
N SER A 106 -25.67 -7.44 15.15
CA SER A 106 -26.62 -8.03 14.21
C SER A 106 -26.84 -7.16 12.96
N LYS A 107 -26.95 -5.83 13.13
CA LYS A 107 -27.12 -4.90 12.00
C LYS A 107 -25.90 -4.86 11.09
N VAL A 108 -24.69 -4.88 11.65
CA VAL A 108 -23.46 -4.93 10.86
C VAL A 108 -23.31 -6.30 10.19
N ALA A 109 -23.63 -7.39 10.90
CA ALA A 109 -23.66 -8.72 10.32
C ALA A 109 -24.56 -8.80 9.09
N ASP A 110 -25.74 -8.19 9.14
CA ASP A 110 -26.67 -8.10 7.99
C ASP A 110 -26.07 -7.38 6.79
N MET A 111 -25.29 -6.30 7.02
CA MET A 111 -24.61 -5.57 5.95
C MET A 111 -23.50 -6.43 5.35
N LEU A 112 -22.69 -7.07 6.18
CA LEU A 112 -21.58 -7.91 5.75
C LEU A 112 -22.07 -9.13 4.94
N ARG A 113 -23.17 -9.79 5.36
CA ARG A 113 -23.78 -10.90 4.60
C ARG A 113 -24.22 -10.49 3.20
N ARG A 114 -24.71 -9.26 3.02
CA ARG A 114 -25.16 -8.73 1.72
C ARG A 114 -24.02 -8.33 0.80
N SER A 115 -22.82 -8.15 1.32
CA SER A 115 -21.67 -7.71 0.54
C SER A 115 -21.05 -8.80 -0.32
N HIS A 116 -21.38 -10.09 -0.04
CA HIS A 116 -20.76 -11.27 -0.64
C HIS A 116 -19.23 -11.36 -0.46
N LYS A 117 -18.65 -10.51 0.36
CA LYS A 117 -17.23 -10.61 0.73
C LYS A 117 -17.01 -11.74 1.74
N PRO A 118 -15.86 -12.43 1.71
CA PRO A 118 -15.48 -13.37 2.75
C PRO A 118 -15.43 -12.68 4.12
N VAL A 119 -16.12 -13.23 5.11
CA VAL A 119 -16.14 -12.71 6.47
C VAL A 119 -15.78 -13.82 7.44
N VAL A 120 -14.79 -13.57 8.30
CA VAL A 120 -14.41 -14.44 9.41
C VAL A 120 -14.96 -13.84 10.71
N LEU A 121 -15.89 -14.55 11.36
CA LEU A 121 -16.46 -14.14 12.64
C LEU A 121 -15.49 -14.47 13.77
N VAL A 122 -15.05 -13.48 14.51
CA VAL A 122 -14.07 -13.63 15.59
C VAL A 122 -14.65 -13.14 16.91
N VAL A 123 -14.71 -14.05 17.89
CA VAL A 123 -15.21 -13.76 19.24
C VAL A 123 -14.03 -13.55 20.18
N ASN A 124 -13.81 -12.30 20.56
CA ASN A 124 -12.67 -11.91 21.39
C ASN A 124 -12.99 -11.91 22.89
N LYS A 125 -11.93 -11.78 23.68
CA LYS A 125 -11.92 -11.78 25.15
C LYS A 125 -12.30 -13.12 25.77
N VAL A 126 -12.13 -14.21 25.01
CA VAL A 126 -12.27 -15.59 25.49
C VAL A 126 -10.99 -15.98 26.24
N ASP A 127 -10.83 -15.43 27.44
CA ASP A 127 -9.63 -15.63 28.26
C ASP A 127 -9.53 -17.06 28.84
N SER A 128 -10.64 -17.81 28.80
CA SER A 128 -10.74 -19.21 29.19
C SER A 128 -11.78 -19.92 28.32
N PHE A 129 -11.34 -20.85 27.49
CA PHE A 129 -12.25 -21.64 26.64
C PHE A 129 -13.28 -22.40 27.46
N GLN A 130 -12.90 -23.01 28.58
CA GLN A 130 -13.83 -23.79 29.43
C GLN A 130 -14.97 -22.91 29.96
N LYS A 131 -14.70 -21.65 30.26
CA LYS A 131 -15.69 -20.74 30.86
C LYS A 131 -16.65 -20.15 29.80
N TYR A 132 -16.15 -19.79 28.64
CA TYR A 132 -16.87 -18.95 27.67
C TYR A 132 -17.36 -19.68 26.42
N MET A 133 -17.09 -21.00 26.26
CA MET A 133 -17.52 -21.71 25.05
C MET A 133 -19.03 -21.73 24.85
N ALA A 134 -19.81 -21.82 25.94
CA ALA A 134 -21.27 -21.74 25.83
C ALA A 134 -21.73 -20.39 25.28
N ASP A 135 -21.08 -19.29 25.74
CA ASP A 135 -21.41 -17.93 25.30
C ASP A 135 -20.95 -17.68 23.85
N VAL A 136 -19.87 -18.34 23.40
CA VAL A 136 -19.39 -18.25 22.00
C VAL A 136 -20.44 -18.78 21.03
N TYR A 137 -21.18 -19.82 21.39
CA TYR A 137 -22.22 -20.40 20.53
C TYR A 137 -23.39 -19.44 20.26
N GLU A 138 -23.62 -18.43 21.10
CA GLU A 138 -24.64 -17.41 20.87
C GLU A 138 -24.39 -16.65 19.56
N PHE A 139 -23.12 -16.46 19.19
CA PHE A 139 -22.73 -15.70 18.00
C PHE A 139 -23.02 -16.39 16.66
N TYR A 140 -23.38 -17.69 16.66
CA TYR A 140 -23.94 -18.34 15.45
C TYR A 140 -25.23 -17.65 14.97
N ASN A 141 -25.96 -16.96 15.85
CA ASN A 141 -27.16 -16.20 15.48
C ASN A 141 -26.85 -15.02 14.54
N LEU A 142 -25.59 -14.62 14.37
CA LEU A 142 -25.19 -13.63 13.38
C LEU A 142 -25.24 -14.17 11.94
N GLY A 143 -25.22 -15.50 11.74
CA GLY A 143 -25.34 -16.12 10.43
C GLY A 143 -24.20 -15.77 9.45
N ILE A 144 -22.98 -15.61 9.96
CA ILE A 144 -21.77 -15.27 9.16
C ILE A 144 -20.82 -16.47 9.03
N GLY A 145 -21.13 -17.59 9.60
CA GLY A 145 -20.27 -18.77 9.65
C GLY A 145 -19.86 -19.11 11.08
N ASP A 146 -18.82 -19.94 11.21
CA ASP A 146 -18.35 -20.42 12.50
C ASP A 146 -17.64 -19.31 13.29
N PRO A 147 -17.99 -19.12 14.58
CA PRO A 147 -17.29 -18.16 15.43
C PRO A 147 -15.93 -18.70 15.88
N HIS A 148 -14.87 -17.95 15.63
CA HIS A 148 -13.51 -18.26 16.05
C HIS A 148 -13.20 -17.58 17.39
N PRO A 149 -13.14 -18.34 18.52
CA PRO A 149 -12.87 -17.77 19.83
C PRO A 149 -11.39 -17.42 19.98
N ILE A 150 -11.11 -16.16 20.39
CA ILE A 150 -9.75 -15.70 20.65
C ILE A 150 -9.64 -14.93 21.97
N SER A 151 -8.44 -14.83 22.49
CA SER A 151 -8.06 -13.78 23.44
C SER A 151 -6.89 -12.99 22.86
N ALA A 152 -7.17 -11.82 22.30
CA ALA A 152 -6.13 -10.97 21.70
C ALA A 152 -5.05 -10.55 22.72
N VAL A 153 -5.43 -10.33 24.00
CA VAL A 153 -4.51 -10.00 25.09
C VAL A 153 -3.59 -11.16 25.42
N ASN A 154 -4.14 -12.38 25.51
CA ASN A 154 -3.40 -13.60 25.90
C ASN A 154 -2.85 -14.37 24.69
N ARG A 155 -3.11 -13.88 23.48
CA ARG A 155 -2.72 -14.52 22.21
C ARG A 155 -3.23 -15.96 22.03
N LEU A 156 -4.40 -16.28 22.59
CA LEU A 156 -5.06 -17.56 22.46
C LEU A 156 -5.94 -17.59 21.21
N GLY A 157 -5.97 -18.73 20.49
CA GLY A 157 -6.82 -18.95 19.33
C GLY A 157 -6.48 -18.13 18.07
N ILE A 158 -5.38 -17.35 18.10
CA ILE A 158 -4.97 -16.50 16.96
C ILE A 158 -4.57 -17.36 15.76
N GLY A 159 -3.91 -18.49 15.97
CA GLY A 159 -3.51 -19.40 14.89
C GLY A 159 -4.70 -19.90 14.08
N ASP A 160 -5.70 -20.46 14.73
CA ASP A 160 -6.92 -21.00 14.09
C ASP A 160 -7.68 -19.88 13.35
N MET A 161 -7.74 -18.69 13.92
CA MET A 161 -8.31 -17.51 13.26
C MET A 161 -7.54 -17.14 11.98
N LEU A 162 -6.20 -17.13 12.02
CA LEU A 162 -5.37 -16.80 10.88
C LEU A 162 -5.46 -17.86 9.78
N GLU A 163 -5.58 -19.14 10.14
CA GLU A 163 -5.85 -20.23 9.19
C GLU A 163 -7.18 -19.99 8.47
N ALA A 164 -8.24 -19.67 9.22
CA ALA A 164 -9.56 -19.36 8.64
C ALA A 164 -9.53 -18.12 7.72
N VAL A 165 -8.73 -17.10 8.04
CA VAL A 165 -8.56 -15.92 7.19
C VAL A 165 -7.80 -16.27 5.91
N THR A 166 -6.70 -17.02 6.03
CA THR A 166 -5.82 -17.34 4.90
C THR A 166 -6.41 -18.40 3.97
N GLU A 167 -7.35 -19.20 4.43
CA GLU A 167 -8.09 -20.16 3.57
C GLU A 167 -8.81 -19.47 2.40
N TYR A 168 -9.21 -18.22 2.58
CA TYR A 168 -9.82 -17.44 1.50
C TYR A 168 -8.82 -16.93 0.46
N PHE A 169 -7.53 -16.83 0.80
CA PHE A 169 -6.51 -16.34 -0.13
C PHE A 169 -6.22 -17.36 -1.25
N ASP A 170 -6.26 -18.66 -0.95
CA ASP A 170 -5.92 -19.71 -1.91
C ASP A 170 -7.00 -19.95 -2.97
N LYS A 171 -8.28 -19.77 -2.61
CA LYS A 171 -9.43 -19.97 -3.51
C LYS A 171 -9.49 -18.91 -4.62
N GLU A 172 -9.00 -17.70 -4.35
CA GLU A 172 -9.02 -16.59 -5.30
C GLU A 172 -7.77 -16.51 -6.19
N GLN A 173 -6.66 -17.14 -5.75
CA GLN A 173 -5.39 -17.10 -6.48
C GLN A 173 -5.33 -18.00 -7.71
N ALA A 174 -6.23 -18.98 -7.84
CA ALA A 174 -6.20 -19.96 -8.93
C ALA A 174 -6.82 -19.48 -10.25
N GLU A 175 -7.59 -18.37 -10.26
CA GLU A 175 -8.39 -17.93 -11.40
C GLU A 175 -7.93 -16.61 -12.04
N GLU A 176 -6.91 -15.92 -11.52
CA GLU A 176 -6.39 -14.71 -12.18
C GLU A 176 -5.54 -15.11 -13.40
N GLU A 177 -6.08 -14.92 -14.60
CA GLU A 177 -5.31 -14.89 -15.85
C GLU A 177 -4.15 -13.89 -15.72
N GLU A 178 -3.00 -14.20 -16.34
CA GLU A 178 -1.84 -13.30 -16.38
C GLU A 178 -2.23 -11.97 -17.06
N ASP A 179 -2.61 -10.98 -16.28
CA ASP A 179 -2.91 -9.63 -16.75
C ASP A 179 -1.62 -8.84 -16.91
N ASP A 180 -1.19 -8.63 -18.17
CA ASP A 180 0.02 -7.87 -18.51
C ASP A 180 -0.20 -6.35 -18.56
N ARG A 181 -1.43 -5.87 -18.33
CA ARG A 181 -1.79 -4.45 -18.35
C ARG A 181 -1.18 -3.72 -17.16
N THR A 182 -0.72 -2.48 -17.40
CA THR A 182 -0.18 -1.64 -16.34
C THR A 182 -1.30 -1.16 -15.41
N ARG A 183 -1.23 -1.52 -14.12
CA ARG A 183 -2.18 -1.11 -13.09
C ARG A 183 -1.74 0.21 -12.45
N VAL A 184 -2.58 1.24 -12.54
CA VAL A 184 -2.28 2.62 -12.10
C VAL A 184 -3.24 3.07 -11.02
N ALA A 185 -2.72 3.49 -9.86
CA ALA A 185 -3.54 4.15 -8.83
C ALA A 185 -3.33 5.67 -8.86
N ILE A 186 -4.43 6.44 -8.82
CA ILE A 186 -4.38 7.88 -8.65
C ILE A 186 -4.72 8.21 -7.21
N VAL A 187 -3.74 8.72 -6.47
CA VAL A 187 -3.84 9.04 -5.05
C VAL A 187 -3.56 10.52 -4.79
N GLY A 188 -3.93 11.02 -3.63
CA GLY A 188 -3.74 12.42 -3.24
C GLY A 188 -4.89 12.91 -2.37
N LYS A 189 -4.76 14.08 -1.78
CA LYS A 189 -5.76 14.71 -0.91
C LYS A 189 -7.12 14.89 -1.60
N PRO A 190 -8.21 15.12 -0.85
CA PRO A 190 -9.46 15.62 -1.41
C PRO A 190 -9.23 16.89 -2.24
N ASN A 191 -10.05 17.10 -3.26
CA ASN A 191 -10.09 18.32 -4.10
C ASN A 191 -8.82 18.67 -4.91
N VAL A 192 -7.77 17.82 -4.92
CA VAL A 192 -6.59 18.02 -5.79
C VAL A 192 -6.88 17.77 -7.28
N GLY A 193 -8.10 17.30 -7.62
CA GLY A 193 -8.52 17.11 -9.01
C GLY A 193 -8.42 15.67 -9.55
N LYS A 194 -8.36 14.64 -8.70
CA LYS A 194 -8.32 13.24 -9.12
C LYS A 194 -9.49 12.86 -10.03
N SER A 195 -10.72 13.14 -9.60
CA SER A 195 -11.94 12.89 -10.40
C SER A 195 -11.95 13.69 -11.70
N SER A 196 -11.44 14.94 -11.68
CA SER A 196 -11.33 15.76 -12.86
C SER A 196 -10.34 15.19 -13.87
N LEU A 197 -9.21 14.64 -13.38
CA LEU A 197 -8.22 13.96 -14.21
C LEU A 197 -8.84 12.73 -14.89
N ILE A 198 -9.46 11.85 -14.13
CA ILE A 198 -10.14 10.66 -14.67
C ILE A 198 -11.21 11.04 -15.68
N ASN A 199 -12.10 12.00 -15.35
CA ASN A 199 -13.15 12.43 -16.25
C ASN A 199 -12.60 13.05 -17.55
N LYS A 200 -11.49 13.79 -17.45
CA LYS A 200 -10.83 14.35 -18.63
C LYS A 200 -10.21 13.25 -19.49
N LEU A 201 -9.54 12.29 -18.88
CA LEU A 201 -9.00 11.12 -19.59
C LEU A 201 -10.11 10.34 -20.30
N LEU A 202 -11.25 10.10 -19.64
CA LEU A 202 -12.39 9.39 -20.23
C LEU A 202 -13.10 10.16 -21.34
N GLY A 203 -13.03 11.50 -21.34
CA GLY A 203 -13.66 12.39 -22.33
C GLY A 203 -12.80 12.67 -23.57
N GLU A 204 -11.57 12.17 -23.64
CA GLU A 204 -10.71 12.40 -24.81
C GLU A 204 -10.99 11.39 -25.92
N ASN A 205 -11.22 11.89 -27.15
CA ASN A 205 -11.53 11.09 -28.37
C ASN A 205 -10.42 10.07 -28.78
N ARG A 206 -9.29 10.06 -28.09
CA ARG A 206 -8.15 9.18 -28.34
C ARG A 206 -8.10 7.97 -27.39
N LEU A 207 -9.05 7.90 -26.43
CA LEU A 207 -9.11 6.84 -25.44
C LEU A 207 -10.31 5.95 -25.72
N ILE A 208 -10.07 4.66 -25.82
CA ILE A 208 -11.11 3.65 -25.83
C ILE A 208 -11.32 3.20 -24.38
N VAL A 209 -12.52 3.38 -23.87
CA VAL A 209 -12.91 2.92 -22.54
C VAL A 209 -13.75 1.66 -22.74
N SER A 210 -13.32 0.58 -22.14
CA SER A 210 -14.09 -0.66 -22.11
C SER A 210 -14.95 -0.68 -20.85
N ASP A 211 -16.25 -0.50 -21.01
CA ASP A 211 -17.25 -0.73 -19.94
C ASP A 211 -17.67 -2.21 -19.91
N ILE A 212 -16.74 -3.15 -20.05
CA ILE A 212 -17.06 -4.57 -19.90
C ILE A 212 -17.24 -4.86 -18.40
N ALA A 213 -18.48 -4.69 -17.95
CA ALA A 213 -18.93 -5.24 -16.68
C ALA A 213 -18.83 -6.78 -16.77
N GLY A 214 -17.85 -7.38 -16.12
CA GLY A 214 -17.87 -8.83 -15.96
C GLY A 214 -16.56 -9.61 -15.98
N THR A 215 -15.40 -9.00 -16.24
CA THR A 215 -14.13 -9.73 -16.25
C THR A 215 -13.14 -9.33 -15.18
N THR A 216 -13.36 -8.23 -14.48
CA THR A 216 -12.60 -7.86 -13.28
C THR A 216 -13.52 -7.92 -12.06
N ARG A 217 -13.09 -8.59 -11.00
CA ARG A 217 -13.82 -8.81 -9.74
C ARG A 217 -14.28 -7.52 -9.03
N ASP A 218 -13.79 -6.38 -9.45
CA ASP A 218 -14.10 -5.09 -8.84
C ASP A 218 -14.75 -4.15 -9.87
N ALA A 219 -16.06 -3.94 -9.76
CA ALA A 219 -16.84 -2.93 -10.51
C ALA A 219 -16.34 -1.47 -10.30
N VAL A 220 -15.16 -1.29 -9.79
CA VAL A 220 -14.56 -0.04 -9.28
C VAL A 220 -13.41 0.45 -10.16
N ASP A 221 -12.79 -0.46 -10.94
CA ASP A 221 -11.65 -0.14 -11.81
C ASP A 221 -12.10 0.31 -13.20
N THR A 222 -11.24 1.04 -13.91
CA THR A 222 -11.52 1.52 -15.28
C THR A 222 -10.39 1.12 -16.21
N GLU A 223 -10.74 0.42 -17.27
CA GLU A 223 -9.82 0.07 -18.35
C GLU A 223 -9.74 1.22 -19.35
N ILE A 224 -8.52 1.62 -19.67
CA ILE A 224 -8.24 2.71 -20.61
C ILE A 224 -7.20 2.23 -21.62
N THR A 225 -7.53 2.35 -22.91
CA THR A 225 -6.56 2.13 -23.98
C THR A 225 -6.06 3.47 -24.51
N TYR A 226 -4.76 3.69 -24.49
CA TYR A 226 -4.12 4.88 -25.04
C TYR A 226 -2.98 4.48 -25.99
N ASN A 227 -3.02 4.96 -27.23
CA ASN A 227 -2.04 4.63 -28.30
C ASN A 227 -1.80 3.11 -28.46
N GLY A 228 -2.85 2.28 -28.29
CA GLY A 228 -2.78 0.83 -28.44
C GLY A 228 -2.22 0.08 -27.23
N LYS A 229 -1.87 0.77 -26.13
CA LYS A 229 -1.52 0.16 -24.85
C LYS A 229 -2.70 0.21 -23.89
N GLU A 230 -2.86 -0.84 -23.11
CA GLU A 230 -3.95 -1.00 -22.14
C GLU A 230 -3.48 -0.72 -20.73
N TYR A 231 -4.29 0.03 -19.97
CA TYR A 231 -4.05 0.41 -18.58
C TYR A 231 -5.29 0.10 -17.75
N VAL A 232 -5.10 -0.29 -16.50
CA VAL A 232 -6.17 -0.46 -15.52
C VAL A 232 -6.00 0.61 -14.43
N PHE A 233 -6.91 1.57 -14.40
CA PHE A 233 -6.94 2.60 -13.36
C PHE A 233 -7.76 2.10 -12.17
N ILE A 234 -7.08 1.94 -11.03
CA ILE A 234 -7.60 1.35 -9.79
C ILE A 234 -8.51 2.33 -9.05
N ASP A 235 -9.60 1.83 -8.46
CA ASP A 235 -10.55 2.56 -7.58
C ASP A 235 -11.16 3.84 -8.20
N THR A 236 -11.45 3.83 -9.48
CA THR A 236 -11.99 5.01 -10.17
C THR A 236 -13.46 5.29 -9.87
N ALA A 237 -14.28 4.29 -9.52
CA ALA A 237 -15.69 4.51 -9.16
C ALA A 237 -15.83 5.30 -7.85
N GLY A 238 -14.93 5.09 -6.89
CA GLY A 238 -14.86 5.93 -5.70
C GLY A 238 -14.51 7.38 -6.01
N LEU A 239 -13.74 7.63 -7.08
CA LEU A 239 -13.41 8.96 -7.57
C LEU A 239 -14.56 9.60 -8.38
N ARG A 240 -15.41 8.77 -9.06
CA ARG A 240 -16.56 9.24 -9.87
C ARG A 240 -17.79 9.59 -9.03
N ARG A 241 -18.06 8.82 -7.97
CA ARG A 241 -19.16 9.14 -7.06
C ARG A 241 -18.81 10.43 -6.33
N LYS A 242 -19.50 11.54 -6.64
CA LYS A 242 -19.49 12.76 -5.81
C LYS A 242 -20.02 12.36 -4.44
N ASN A 243 -19.16 11.94 -3.56
CA ASN A 243 -19.56 11.48 -2.26
C ASN A 243 -20.12 12.61 -1.42
N LYS A 244 -21.39 12.44 -1.02
CA LYS A 244 -22.00 13.12 0.12
C LYS A 244 -21.40 12.68 1.46
N ILE A 245 -20.34 11.85 1.46
CA ILE A 245 -19.61 11.48 2.66
C ILE A 245 -18.72 12.67 3.00
N LYS A 246 -19.06 13.32 4.10
CA LYS A 246 -18.31 14.45 4.64
C LYS A 246 -16.83 14.07 4.77
N GLU A 247 -15.97 14.99 4.37
CA GLU A 247 -14.49 14.95 4.36
C GLU A 247 -13.82 14.69 5.72
N GLU A 248 -14.53 14.16 6.71
CA GLU A 248 -14.11 14.18 8.11
C GLU A 248 -13.22 13.01 8.57
N LEU A 249 -12.92 12.02 7.72
CA LEU A 249 -12.10 10.90 8.17
C LEU A 249 -10.81 10.76 7.35
N GLU A 250 -9.76 11.41 7.81
CA GLU A 250 -8.37 11.25 7.33
C GLU A 250 -7.99 9.74 7.26
N ARG A 251 -8.47 8.94 8.21
CA ARG A 251 -8.27 7.47 8.24
C ARG A 251 -8.91 6.75 7.06
N TYR A 252 -10.14 7.12 6.68
CA TYR A 252 -10.81 6.54 5.51
C TYR A 252 -10.00 6.75 4.23
N MET A 253 -9.49 7.95 4.06
CA MET A 253 -8.66 8.30 2.93
C MET A 253 -7.35 7.50 2.92
N ILE A 254 -6.72 7.29 4.09
CA ILE A 254 -5.50 6.48 4.21
C ILE A 254 -5.80 5.02 3.86
N VAL A 255 -6.89 4.43 4.38
CA VAL A 255 -7.28 3.04 4.08
C VAL A 255 -7.51 2.83 2.59
N ARG A 256 -8.26 3.72 1.94
CA ARG A 256 -8.45 3.68 0.47
C ARG A 256 -7.14 3.84 -0.29
N THR A 257 -6.28 4.75 0.16
CA THR A 257 -4.95 4.93 -0.44
C THR A 257 -4.13 3.66 -0.34
N VAL A 258 -4.09 3.01 0.82
CA VAL A 258 -3.37 1.73 1.02
C VAL A 258 -3.92 0.66 0.08
N SER A 259 -5.24 0.50 0.01
CA SER A 259 -5.89 -0.47 -0.87
C SER A 259 -5.57 -0.22 -2.34
N ALA A 260 -5.70 1.01 -2.82
CA ALA A 260 -5.39 1.35 -4.20
C ALA A 260 -3.90 1.15 -4.52
N VAL A 261 -3.01 1.56 -3.61
CA VAL A 261 -1.56 1.40 -3.76
C VAL A 261 -1.15 -0.08 -3.77
N GLU A 262 -1.73 -0.94 -2.93
CA GLU A 262 -1.41 -2.38 -2.95
C GLU A 262 -1.71 -3.02 -4.30
N ARG A 263 -2.84 -2.69 -4.91
CA ARG A 263 -3.30 -3.24 -6.19
C ARG A 263 -2.57 -2.66 -7.40
N ALA A 264 -1.93 -1.49 -7.27
CA ALA A 264 -1.24 -0.79 -8.35
C ALA A 264 0.21 -1.25 -8.55
N GLU A 265 0.73 -1.06 -9.75
CA GLU A 265 2.16 -1.10 -10.09
C GLU A 265 2.76 0.30 -10.09
N VAL A 266 2.02 1.25 -10.65
CA VAL A 266 2.39 2.68 -10.74
C VAL A 266 1.42 3.52 -9.92
N VAL A 267 1.96 4.40 -9.10
CA VAL A 267 1.18 5.35 -8.28
C VAL A 267 1.37 6.76 -8.83
N VAL A 268 0.27 7.40 -9.18
CA VAL A 268 0.20 8.82 -9.57
C VAL A 268 -0.24 9.61 -8.35
N LEU A 269 0.73 10.26 -7.68
CA LEU A 269 0.48 11.14 -6.54
C LEU A 269 0.12 12.54 -7.04
N MET A 270 -1.13 12.95 -6.86
CA MET A 270 -1.61 14.27 -7.24
C MET A 270 -1.45 15.29 -6.12
N ILE A 271 -0.84 16.44 -6.44
CA ILE A 271 -0.64 17.59 -5.58
C ILE A 271 -1.35 18.81 -6.20
N ASP A 272 -1.94 19.65 -5.36
CA ASP A 272 -2.56 20.89 -5.79
C ASP A 272 -1.52 22.01 -5.94
N ALA A 273 -1.42 22.62 -7.11
CA ALA A 273 -0.46 23.71 -7.36
C ALA A 273 -0.78 24.98 -6.55
N GLU A 274 -2.07 25.26 -6.27
CA GLU A 274 -2.48 26.44 -5.51
C GLU A 274 -2.12 26.32 -4.02
N GLU A 275 -2.28 25.13 -3.46
CA GLU A 275 -1.98 24.85 -2.05
C GLU A 275 -0.49 24.51 -1.82
N GLY A 276 0.13 23.93 -2.82
CA GLY A 276 1.49 23.40 -2.74
C GLY A 276 1.55 22.04 -2.04
N VAL A 277 2.78 21.54 -1.85
CA VAL A 277 3.03 20.26 -1.16
C VAL A 277 2.84 20.41 0.35
N THR A 278 2.13 19.47 0.97
CA THR A 278 1.76 19.48 2.40
C THR A 278 2.23 18.20 3.10
N GLU A 279 2.14 18.18 4.44
CA GLU A 279 2.44 16.98 5.25
C GLU A 279 1.53 15.80 4.90
N GLN A 280 0.27 16.07 4.55
CA GLN A 280 -0.68 15.03 4.14
C GLN A 280 -0.27 14.39 2.80
N ASP A 281 0.25 15.18 1.86
CA ASP A 281 0.81 14.65 0.61
C ASP A 281 2.05 13.79 0.91
N ALA A 282 2.88 14.18 1.88
CA ALA A 282 4.04 13.40 2.32
C ALA A 282 3.63 12.06 2.95
N LYS A 283 2.55 12.02 3.75
CA LYS A 283 2.00 10.76 4.29
C LYS A 283 1.54 9.81 3.19
N ILE A 284 0.80 10.32 2.20
CA ILE A 284 0.34 9.53 1.04
C ILE A 284 1.53 9.03 0.21
N ALA A 285 2.52 9.90 -0.04
CA ALA A 285 3.76 9.55 -0.71
C ALA A 285 4.53 8.45 0.04
N GLY A 286 4.57 8.54 1.38
CA GLY A 286 5.19 7.55 2.25
C GLY A 286 4.61 6.15 2.07
N ILE A 287 3.28 6.03 1.94
CA ILE A 287 2.60 4.75 1.68
C ILE A 287 3.11 4.13 0.36
N ALA A 288 3.17 4.90 -0.73
CA ALA A 288 3.65 4.41 -2.02
C ALA A 288 5.13 3.98 -1.96
N HIS A 289 5.96 4.75 -1.25
CA HIS A 289 7.37 4.45 -1.05
C HIS A 289 7.61 3.17 -0.24
N GLU A 290 6.95 3.01 0.91
CA GLU A 290 7.04 1.81 1.75
C GLU A 290 6.60 0.55 1.02
N ARG A 291 5.52 0.66 0.23
CA ARG A 291 5.03 -0.44 -0.60
C ARG A 291 5.93 -0.73 -1.80
N GLY A 292 6.95 0.09 -2.03
CA GLY A 292 7.91 -0.09 -3.10
C GLY A 292 7.30 0.09 -4.48
N LYS A 293 6.29 0.96 -4.61
CA LYS A 293 5.60 1.20 -5.88
C LYS A 293 6.35 2.21 -6.73
N ALA A 294 6.28 2.04 -8.03
CA ALA A 294 6.74 3.07 -8.96
C ALA A 294 5.86 4.32 -8.80
N THR A 295 6.45 5.51 -8.78
CA THR A 295 5.73 6.72 -8.39
C THR A 295 6.01 7.89 -9.30
N ILE A 296 4.92 8.57 -9.71
CA ILE A 296 4.92 9.82 -10.47
C ILE A 296 4.23 10.87 -9.59
N ILE A 297 4.87 11.99 -9.36
CA ILE A 297 4.30 13.15 -8.67
C ILE A 297 3.71 14.08 -9.73
N VAL A 298 2.41 14.32 -9.65
CA VAL A 298 1.66 15.17 -10.59
C VAL A 298 1.17 16.41 -9.88
N VAL A 299 1.75 17.55 -10.20
CA VAL A 299 1.29 18.86 -9.74
C VAL A 299 0.18 19.33 -10.68
N ASN A 300 -1.05 19.23 -10.20
CA ASN A 300 -2.26 19.59 -10.94
C ASN A 300 -2.70 21.03 -10.67
N LYS A 301 -3.68 21.52 -11.43
CA LYS A 301 -4.15 22.90 -11.45
C LYS A 301 -3.07 23.90 -11.86
N TRP A 302 -2.12 23.45 -12.67
CA TRP A 302 -1.01 24.29 -13.13
C TRP A 302 -1.48 25.51 -13.95
N ASP A 303 -2.72 25.51 -14.47
CA ASP A 303 -3.36 26.62 -15.13
C ASP A 303 -3.80 27.75 -14.20
N ALA A 304 -4.02 27.48 -12.91
CA ALA A 304 -4.57 28.40 -11.93
C ALA A 304 -3.53 29.33 -11.29
N ILE A 305 -2.24 28.97 -11.34
CA ILE A 305 -1.18 29.76 -10.71
C ILE A 305 -0.55 30.77 -11.67
N GLU A 306 -0.15 31.92 -11.14
CA GLU A 306 0.68 32.89 -11.88
C GLU A 306 2.11 32.32 -12.03
N LYS A 307 2.69 32.46 -13.22
CA LYS A 307 3.97 31.85 -13.61
C LYS A 307 4.99 32.88 -14.02
N ASP A 308 6.16 32.79 -13.42
CA ASP A 308 7.40 33.41 -13.89
C ASP A 308 8.37 32.32 -14.40
N ASP A 309 9.48 32.70 -14.98
CA ASP A 309 10.51 31.78 -15.50
C ASP A 309 11.10 30.88 -14.40
N LYS A 310 10.95 31.22 -13.13
CA LYS A 310 11.49 30.51 -11.98
C LYS A 310 10.43 29.70 -11.21
N THR A 311 9.14 29.83 -11.54
CA THR A 311 8.04 29.19 -10.80
C THR A 311 8.19 27.68 -10.78
N ILE A 312 8.50 27.04 -11.91
CA ILE A 312 8.70 25.59 -11.99
C ILE A 312 9.87 25.15 -11.09
N TYR A 313 10.98 25.88 -11.11
CA TYR A 313 12.17 25.55 -10.31
C TYR A 313 11.89 25.64 -8.82
N LYS A 314 11.27 26.73 -8.37
CA LYS A 314 10.88 26.93 -6.96
C LYS A 314 9.92 25.85 -6.47
N PHE A 315 8.95 25.49 -7.32
CA PHE A 315 7.98 24.44 -6.97
C PHE A 315 8.63 23.06 -6.92
N THR A 316 9.50 22.75 -7.89
CA THR A 316 10.28 21.52 -7.92
C THR A 316 11.14 21.39 -6.66
N GLU A 317 11.86 22.44 -6.29
CA GLU A 317 12.69 22.47 -5.08
C GLU A 317 11.86 22.21 -3.83
N LYS A 318 10.69 22.87 -3.69
CA LYS A 318 9.79 22.69 -2.55
C LYS A 318 9.28 21.24 -2.48
N VAL A 319 8.87 20.64 -3.59
CA VAL A 319 8.44 19.24 -3.66
C VAL A 319 9.57 18.30 -3.28
N ARG A 320 10.76 18.49 -3.85
CA ARG A 320 11.95 17.65 -3.57
C ARG A 320 12.40 17.74 -2.11
N ASN A 321 12.31 18.91 -1.49
CA ASN A 321 12.64 19.09 -0.07
C ASN A 321 11.61 18.40 0.85
N THR A 322 10.32 18.53 0.57
CA THR A 322 9.27 17.89 1.36
C THR A 322 9.23 16.37 1.18
N LEU A 323 9.44 15.89 -0.05
CA LEU A 323 9.45 14.47 -0.40
C LEU A 323 10.88 13.94 -0.60
N SER A 324 11.81 14.35 0.26
CA SER A 324 13.24 14.04 0.15
C SER A 324 13.56 12.54 0.21
N PHE A 325 12.67 11.73 0.75
CA PHE A 325 12.78 10.27 0.83
C PHE A 325 12.49 9.55 -0.50
N MET A 326 11.92 10.26 -1.51
CA MET A 326 11.66 9.70 -2.84
C MET A 326 12.23 10.58 -3.98
N PRO A 327 13.55 10.78 -4.02
CA PRO A 327 14.18 11.61 -5.05
C PRO A 327 14.07 11.02 -6.46
N TYR A 328 13.77 9.72 -6.55
CA TYR A 328 13.59 8.97 -7.79
C TYR A 328 12.27 9.24 -8.51
N ALA A 329 11.25 9.73 -7.80
CA ALA A 329 9.92 9.94 -8.37
C ALA A 329 9.95 10.99 -9.48
N GLU A 330 9.32 10.70 -10.63
CA GLU A 330 9.19 11.66 -11.72
C GLU A 330 8.20 12.75 -11.35
N LEU A 331 8.45 13.99 -11.80
CA LEU A 331 7.64 15.16 -11.48
C LEU A 331 7.05 15.76 -12.75
N LEU A 332 5.72 15.84 -12.81
CA LEU A 332 4.97 16.42 -13.91
C LEU A 332 4.09 17.58 -13.43
N PHE A 333 3.95 18.61 -14.27
CA PHE A 333 3.05 19.75 -14.05
C PHE A 333 1.93 19.71 -15.07
N VAL A 334 0.69 19.48 -14.64
CA VAL A 334 -0.46 19.27 -15.52
C VAL A 334 -1.63 20.19 -15.17
N SER A 335 -2.60 20.26 -16.07
CA SER A 335 -3.93 20.77 -15.77
C SER A 335 -4.99 19.75 -16.22
N ALA A 336 -5.62 19.10 -15.27
CA ALA A 336 -6.76 18.22 -15.53
C ALA A 336 -7.95 18.97 -16.14
N LYS A 337 -8.08 20.28 -15.89
CA LYS A 337 -9.14 21.13 -16.41
C LYS A 337 -8.95 21.39 -17.91
N THR A 338 -7.78 21.79 -18.33
CA THR A 338 -7.48 22.17 -19.72
C THR A 338 -6.99 20.98 -20.57
N GLY A 339 -6.53 19.91 -19.96
CA GLY A 339 -5.88 18.77 -20.65
C GLY A 339 -4.39 19.00 -20.89
N GLN A 340 -3.81 20.08 -20.37
CA GLN A 340 -2.41 20.43 -20.60
C GLN A 340 -1.49 19.33 -20.05
N ARG A 341 -0.60 18.80 -20.92
CA ARG A 341 0.43 17.79 -20.62
C ARG A 341 -0.10 16.42 -20.17
N LEU A 342 -1.38 16.09 -20.39
CA LEU A 342 -1.92 14.77 -20.12
C LEU A 342 -1.30 13.66 -20.98
N PRO A 343 -0.97 13.86 -22.27
CA PRO A 343 -0.23 12.87 -23.05
C PRO A 343 1.10 12.47 -22.41
N GLN A 344 1.84 13.41 -21.82
CA GLN A 344 3.09 13.16 -21.12
C GLN A 344 2.92 12.25 -19.89
N LEU A 345 1.72 12.26 -19.26
CA LEU A 345 1.45 11.36 -18.14
C LEU A 345 1.50 9.90 -18.57
N PHE A 346 0.89 9.54 -19.71
CA PHE A 346 0.94 8.16 -20.21
C PHE A 346 2.36 7.74 -20.61
N GLU A 347 3.10 8.62 -21.29
CA GLU A 347 4.51 8.37 -21.62
C GLU A 347 5.35 8.15 -20.35
N THR A 348 5.11 8.94 -19.32
CA THR A 348 5.81 8.78 -18.04
C THR A 348 5.39 7.49 -17.32
N ILE A 349 4.09 7.11 -17.36
CA ILE A 349 3.62 5.84 -16.81
C ILE A 349 4.36 4.67 -17.47
N ASP A 350 4.50 4.68 -18.79
CA ASP A 350 5.21 3.65 -19.53
C ASP A 350 6.68 3.55 -19.10
N ILE A 351 7.41 4.67 -19.11
CA ILE A 351 8.82 4.72 -18.72
C ILE A 351 9.01 4.20 -17.28
N VAL A 352 8.16 4.62 -16.37
CA VAL A 352 8.25 4.27 -14.96
C VAL A 352 7.89 2.80 -14.73
N SER A 353 6.89 2.27 -15.43
CA SER A 353 6.50 0.84 -15.39
C SER A 353 7.61 -0.05 -15.98
N GLU A 354 8.21 0.33 -17.11
CA GLU A 354 9.34 -0.38 -17.71
C GLU A 354 10.55 -0.40 -16.76
N ASN A 355 10.91 0.73 -16.16
CA ASN A 355 11.98 0.81 -15.17
C ASN A 355 11.68 -0.04 -13.94
N HIS A 356 10.42 -0.10 -13.51
CA HIS A 356 10.00 -0.91 -12.37
C HIS A 356 10.12 -2.41 -12.61
N ALA A 357 9.95 -2.84 -13.86
CA ALA A 357 10.10 -4.22 -14.30
C ALA A 357 11.52 -4.55 -14.80
N MET A 358 12.41 -3.56 -14.88
CA MET A 358 13.74 -3.71 -15.47
C MET A 358 14.57 -4.74 -14.70
N ARG A 359 15.20 -5.63 -15.46
CA ARG A 359 16.17 -6.61 -14.96
C ARG A 359 17.54 -6.34 -15.52
N VAL A 360 18.51 -6.26 -14.64
CA VAL A 360 19.94 -6.03 -14.98
C VAL A 360 20.71 -7.35 -14.81
N ALA A 361 21.59 -7.64 -15.76
CA ALA A 361 22.45 -8.81 -15.69
C ALA A 361 23.47 -8.70 -14.53
N THR A 362 23.66 -9.81 -13.80
CA THR A 362 24.55 -9.85 -12.64
C THR A 362 25.99 -9.45 -12.98
N GLY A 363 26.49 -9.81 -14.17
CA GLY A 363 27.85 -9.42 -14.62
C GLY A 363 28.02 -7.90 -14.64
N VAL A 364 27.10 -7.20 -15.30
CA VAL A 364 27.13 -5.72 -15.41
C VAL A 364 27.00 -5.05 -14.06
N LEU A 365 26.12 -5.58 -13.16
CA LEU A 365 26.01 -5.06 -11.79
C LEU A 365 27.33 -5.16 -11.02
N ASN A 366 28.09 -6.25 -11.20
CA ASN A 366 29.36 -6.44 -10.51
C ASN A 366 30.48 -5.57 -11.10
N GLU A 367 30.48 -5.27 -12.40
CA GLU A 367 31.37 -4.31 -13.02
C GLU A 367 31.16 -2.91 -12.41
N ILE A 368 29.90 -2.44 -12.35
CA ILE A 368 29.56 -1.13 -11.74
C ILE A 368 29.93 -1.11 -10.25
N MET A 369 29.67 -2.19 -9.52
CA MET A 369 30.04 -2.25 -8.11
C MET A 369 31.58 -2.18 -7.93
N ALA A 370 32.35 -2.84 -8.79
CA ALA A 370 33.80 -2.81 -8.74
C ALA A 370 34.32 -1.40 -9.04
N GLU A 371 33.77 -0.71 -10.04
CA GLU A 371 34.11 0.69 -10.36
C GLU A 371 33.72 1.61 -9.19
N ALA A 372 32.54 1.46 -8.60
CA ALA A 372 32.10 2.25 -7.46
C ALA A 372 33.04 2.07 -6.26
N VAL A 373 33.46 0.83 -5.96
CA VAL A 373 34.43 0.53 -4.88
C VAL A 373 35.79 1.14 -5.18
N ALA A 374 36.20 1.17 -6.44
CA ALA A 374 37.48 1.81 -6.85
C ALA A 374 37.43 3.32 -6.70
N MET A 375 36.33 3.98 -7.06
CA MET A 375 36.12 5.42 -6.93
C MET A 375 36.01 5.87 -5.47
N GLN A 376 35.22 5.19 -4.68
CA GLN A 376 35.01 5.49 -3.26
C GLN A 376 35.19 4.24 -2.41
N GLN A 377 36.31 4.23 -1.68
CA GLN A 377 36.65 3.07 -0.84
C GLN A 377 35.61 2.82 0.24
N PRO A 378 35.24 1.52 0.48
CA PRO A 378 34.31 1.16 1.52
C PRO A 378 34.73 1.62 2.91
N PRO A 379 33.77 1.91 3.81
CA PRO A 379 34.05 2.34 5.17
C PRO A 379 34.81 1.27 5.98
N SER A 380 35.51 1.71 7.01
CA SER A 380 36.17 0.86 7.99
C SER A 380 35.78 1.28 9.40
N ASP A 381 35.52 0.31 10.29
CA ASP A 381 35.31 0.54 11.71
C ASP A 381 36.17 -0.43 12.55
N LYS A 382 36.81 0.11 13.60
CA LYS A 382 37.65 -0.64 14.55
C LYS A 382 38.68 -1.58 13.88
N GLY A 383 39.29 -1.11 12.77
CA GLY A 383 40.30 -1.87 12.04
C GLY A 383 39.74 -2.94 11.08
N LYS A 384 38.44 -3.13 11.04
CA LYS A 384 37.79 -3.96 10.04
C LYS A 384 37.29 -3.11 8.89
N ARG A 385 37.62 -3.52 7.66
CA ARG A 385 37.18 -2.83 6.43
C ARG A 385 36.02 -3.60 5.80
N LEU A 386 35.01 -2.88 5.37
CA LEU A 386 33.91 -3.43 4.57
C LEU A 386 34.46 -3.98 3.25
N ARG A 387 34.10 -5.22 2.93
CA ARG A 387 34.36 -5.87 1.63
C ARG A 387 33.03 -6.25 0.98
N LEU A 388 32.82 -5.77 -0.23
CA LEU A 388 31.70 -6.18 -1.07
C LEU A 388 32.19 -7.31 -1.97
N TYR A 389 31.53 -8.47 -1.91
CA TYR A 389 31.91 -9.64 -2.69
C TYR A 389 31.24 -9.67 -4.05
N TYR A 390 29.93 -9.52 -4.09
CA TYR A 390 29.16 -9.37 -5.32
C TYR A 390 27.76 -8.84 -5.05
N ILE A 391 27.11 -8.38 -6.13
CA ILE A 391 25.73 -7.90 -6.15
C ILE A 391 24.93 -8.67 -7.18
N THR A 392 23.66 -8.96 -6.89
CA THR A 392 22.73 -9.58 -7.83
C THR A 392 21.34 -9.02 -7.66
N GLN A 393 20.57 -8.94 -8.73
CA GLN A 393 19.15 -8.57 -8.67
C GLN A 393 18.29 -9.83 -8.49
N VAL A 394 17.54 -9.88 -7.38
CA VAL A 394 16.71 -11.04 -7.00
C VAL A 394 15.23 -10.86 -7.37
N ALA A 395 14.76 -9.60 -7.50
CA ALA A 395 13.36 -9.32 -7.83
C ALA A 395 13.24 -8.04 -8.67
N VAL A 396 12.08 -7.92 -9.33
CA VAL A 396 11.58 -6.71 -9.99
C VAL A 396 10.27 -6.30 -9.32
N LYS A 397 9.80 -5.07 -9.56
CA LYS A 397 8.53 -4.53 -9.03
C LYS A 397 8.40 -4.61 -7.49
N PRO A 398 9.31 -3.98 -6.71
CA PRO A 398 10.41 -3.11 -7.11
C PRO A 398 11.71 -3.85 -7.40
N PRO A 399 12.63 -3.25 -8.17
CA PRO A 399 13.96 -3.79 -8.35
C PRO A 399 14.64 -3.98 -7.01
N THR A 400 15.02 -5.23 -6.70
CA THR A 400 15.58 -5.61 -5.40
C THR A 400 16.93 -6.27 -5.61
N PHE A 401 17.95 -5.74 -4.96
CA PHE A 401 19.34 -6.18 -5.07
C PHE A 401 19.82 -6.79 -3.77
N VAL A 402 20.56 -7.86 -3.86
CA VAL A 402 21.26 -8.47 -2.73
C VAL A 402 22.74 -8.16 -2.89
N ILE A 403 23.31 -7.53 -1.88
CA ILE A 403 24.77 -7.27 -1.79
C ILE A 403 25.35 -8.21 -0.73
N PHE A 404 26.34 -9.01 -1.12
CA PHE A 404 27.06 -9.90 -0.22
C PHE A 404 28.32 -9.19 0.28
N VAL A 405 28.44 -9.13 1.61
CA VAL A 405 29.52 -8.46 2.32
C VAL A 405 30.16 -9.37 3.36
N ASN A 406 31.33 -8.98 3.85
CA ASN A 406 32.01 -9.67 4.96
C ASN A 406 31.34 -9.41 6.33
N ASP A 407 30.76 -8.22 6.52
CA ASP A 407 30.13 -7.83 7.78
C ASP A 407 29.03 -6.79 7.46
N LYS A 408 27.78 -7.11 7.79
CA LYS A 408 26.61 -6.25 7.48
C LYS A 408 26.59 -4.96 8.30
N GLU A 409 27.20 -4.97 9.51
CA GLU A 409 27.22 -3.80 10.39
C GLU A 409 28.12 -2.70 9.84
N LEU A 410 29.11 -3.05 9.02
CA LEU A 410 29.96 -2.09 8.32
C LEU A 410 29.28 -1.42 7.12
N MET A 411 28.18 -2.00 6.62
CA MET A 411 27.43 -1.41 5.49
C MET A 411 26.51 -0.30 5.97
N HIS A 412 27.10 0.88 6.20
CA HIS A 412 26.34 2.07 6.60
C HIS A 412 25.38 2.54 5.51
N PHE A 413 24.30 3.18 5.92
CA PHE A 413 23.26 3.72 5.03
C PHE A 413 23.86 4.65 3.94
N SER A 414 24.84 5.48 4.29
CA SER A 414 25.49 6.39 3.34
C SER A 414 26.17 5.66 2.19
N TYR A 415 26.82 4.51 2.49
CA TYR A 415 27.48 3.74 1.45
C TYR A 415 26.50 2.96 0.59
N THR A 416 25.44 2.45 1.18
CA THR A 416 24.33 1.85 0.42
C THR A 416 23.73 2.86 -0.56
N ARG A 417 23.52 4.11 -0.10
CA ARG A 417 23.02 5.19 -0.95
C ARG A 417 23.99 5.57 -2.06
N TYR A 418 25.28 5.52 -1.78
CA TYR A 418 26.30 5.74 -2.80
C TYR A 418 26.22 4.67 -3.90
N ILE A 419 26.15 3.38 -3.55
CA ILE A 419 25.98 2.29 -4.53
C ILE A 419 24.66 2.44 -5.30
N GLU A 420 23.57 2.82 -4.62
CA GLU A 420 22.29 3.10 -5.28
C GLU A 420 22.45 4.20 -6.35
N ASN A 421 23.12 5.29 -6.03
CA ASN A 421 23.33 6.38 -6.96
C ASN A 421 24.13 5.93 -8.20
N GLN A 422 25.18 5.11 -8.03
CA GLN A 422 25.95 4.57 -9.15
C GLN A 422 25.08 3.68 -10.07
N ILE A 423 24.22 2.85 -9.49
CA ILE A 423 23.28 2.02 -10.26
C ILE A 423 22.27 2.91 -11.00
N ARG A 424 21.77 4.00 -10.37
CA ARG A 424 20.84 4.95 -11.01
C ARG A 424 21.50 5.77 -12.10
N GLU A 425 22.73 6.19 -11.92
CA GLU A 425 23.49 6.91 -12.95
C GLU A 425 23.67 6.07 -14.22
N THR A 426 23.89 4.77 -14.06
CA THR A 426 24.11 3.87 -15.19
C THR A 426 22.81 3.43 -15.88
N PHE A 427 21.77 3.05 -15.10
CA PHE A 427 20.57 2.43 -15.67
C PHE A 427 19.32 3.35 -15.66
N GLY A 428 19.40 4.50 -14.98
CA GLY A 428 18.29 5.42 -14.82
C GLY A 428 17.37 5.04 -13.66
N PHE A 429 16.60 3.96 -13.76
CA PHE A 429 15.58 3.55 -12.79
C PHE A 429 14.68 4.71 -12.32
N LYS A 430 14.30 5.59 -13.26
CA LYS A 430 13.42 6.73 -13.00
C LYS A 430 12.06 6.27 -12.54
N GLY A 431 11.49 6.97 -11.57
CA GLY A 431 10.17 6.71 -11.02
C GLY A 431 10.05 5.46 -10.14
N THR A 432 11.11 4.68 -9.94
CA THR A 432 11.04 3.44 -9.14
C THR A 432 12.01 3.43 -7.96
N PRO A 433 11.57 2.99 -6.77
CA PRO A 433 12.47 2.76 -5.64
C PRO A 433 13.34 1.53 -5.89
N LEU A 434 14.58 1.57 -5.37
CA LEU A 434 15.46 0.40 -5.35
C LEU A 434 15.53 -0.15 -3.93
N ARG A 435 15.45 -1.47 -3.78
CA ARG A 435 15.59 -2.16 -2.50
C ARG A 435 16.93 -2.88 -2.43
N PHE A 436 17.62 -2.73 -1.29
CA PHE A 436 18.90 -3.39 -1.04
C PHE A 436 18.79 -4.29 0.19
N ILE A 437 19.19 -5.55 0.01
CA ILE A 437 19.28 -6.55 1.06
C ILE A 437 20.76 -6.86 1.26
N ILE A 438 21.26 -6.57 2.45
CA ILE A 438 22.65 -6.85 2.78
C ILE A 438 22.74 -8.23 3.42
N ARG A 439 23.58 -9.12 2.87
CA ARG A 439 23.82 -10.46 3.40
C ARG A 439 25.29 -10.66 3.69
N GLU A 440 25.57 -11.23 4.85
CA GLU A 440 26.92 -11.67 5.18
C GLU A 440 27.26 -12.98 4.48
N ARG A 441 28.45 -13.03 3.91
CA ARG A 441 29.08 -14.26 3.47
C ARG A 441 30.18 -14.61 4.46
N LYS A 442 29.97 -15.62 5.31
CA LYS A 442 31.04 -16.17 6.13
C LYS A 442 32.08 -16.79 5.19
N GLU A 443 33.34 -16.34 5.27
CA GLU A 443 34.43 -17.09 4.68
C GLU A 443 34.40 -18.46 5.34
N LYS A 444 34.26 -19.53 4.54
CA LYS A 444 34.55 -20.86 5.05
C LYS A 444 36.02 -20.83 5.37
N ASP A 445 36.37 -21.00 6.65
CA ASP A 445 37.73 -21.32 7.04
C ASP A 445 38.24 -22.48 6.16
N GLN A 446 39.25 -22.16 5.33
CA GLN A 446 40.00 -23.16 4.57
C GLN A 446 40.89 -23.97 5.49
#